data_c18ba82f480d719165a5deef7e6c2b22
#
_entry.id   c18ba82f480d719165a5deef7e6c2b22
#
_cell.length_a   1.000
_cell.length_b   1.000
_cell.length_c   1.000
_cell.angle_alpha   90.00
_cell.angle_beta   90.00
_cell.angle_gamma   90.00
#
_symmetry.space_group_name_H-M   'P 1'
#
loop_
_entity.id
_entity.type
_entity.pdbx_description
1 polymer ?
#
loop_
_entity_poly.entity_id
_entity_poly.type
_entity_poly.pdbx_seq_one_letter_code
_entity_poly.pdbx_strand_id
1 'polypeptide(L)'
;MSLQLFYQDPFDSIQHQLLKFVNSDNDFKKIAHQNSFGTKLDVYETDKETVIHTELPGFKKEDITIDASEEHHSLILKGTRKRSETFNENQLRYSECSFGSFSRTIRLPPESNFEKVSAKFDNGILEMTIPKDSARVTRQITIA
;
A
#
# COMPACT_ATOMS: atom_id res chain seq x y z
N MET A 1 -21.37 28.83 12.72
CA MET A 1 -20.65 28.55 11.47
C MET A 1 -19.51 27.61 11.78
N SER A 2 -19.67 26.37 11.45
CA SER A 2 -18.64 25.34 11.57
C SER A 2 -17.68 25.51 10.40
N LEU A 3 -16.46 25.94 10.66
CA LEU A 3 -15.35 25.84 9.71
C LEU A 3 -15.00 24.36 9.60
N GLN A 4 -15.67 23.66 8.71
CA GLN A 4 -15.21 22.38 8.20
C GLN A 4 -14.00 22.71 7.32
N LEU A 5 -12.81 22.66 7.92
CA LEU A 5 -11.58 22.56 7.16
C LEU A 5 -11.70 21.28 6.35
N PHE A 6 -11.90 21.41 5.04
CA PHE A 6 -11.71 20.33 4.09
C PHE A 6 -10.21 19.99 4.08
N TYR A 7 -9.79 19.13 4.99
CA TYR A 7 -8.55 18.41 4.83
C TYR A 7 -8.79 17.41 3.70
N GLN A 8 -8.57 17.86 2.48
CA GLN A 8 -8.51 16.99 1.33
C GLN A 8 -7.20 16.24 1.44
N ASP A 9 -7.28 14.99 1.89
CA ASP A 9 -6.15 14.08 1.91
C ASP A 9 -5.60 14.01 0.47
N PRO A 10 -4.34 14.41 0.21
CA PRO A 10 -3.76 14.31 -1.13
C PRO A 10 -3.80 12.88 -1.68
N PHE A 11 -3.96 11.89 -0.80
CA PHE A 11 -4.15 10.48 -1.14
C PHE A 11 -5.53 10.18 -1.75
N ASP A 12 -6.58 10.91 -1.37
CA ASP A 12 -7.91 10.78 -1.97
C ASP A 12 -7.90 11.14 -3.47
N SER A 13 -7.07 12.09 -3.86
CA SER A 13 -6.93 12.47 -5.27
C SER A 13 -6.21 11.41 -6.09
N ILE A 14 -5.23 10.72 -5.51
CA ILE A 14 -4.51 9.61 -6.16
C ILE A 14 -5.41 8.37 -6.22
N GLN A 15 -6.16 8.06 -5.18
CA GLN A 15 -7.18 7.02 -5.20
C GLN A 15 -8.27 7.32 -6.24
N HIS A 16 -8.72 8.55 -6.35
CA HIS A 16 -9.71 8.96 -7.36
C HIS A 16 -9.18 8.87 -8.80
N GLN A 17 -7.90 9.12 -9.02
CA GLN A 17 -7.28 8.92 -10.33
C GLN A 17 -7.07 7.43 -10.65
N LEU A 18 -6.73 6.62 -9.66
CA LEU A 18 -6.62 5.17 -9.78
C LEU A 18 -7.98 4.49 -10.04
N LEU A 19 -9.07 5.08 -9.52
CA LEU A 19 -10.44 4.63 -9.76
C LEU A 19 -10.88 4.65 -11.22
N LYS A 20 -10.34 5.55 -12.02
CA LYS A 20 -10.66 5.66 -13.46
C LYS A 20 -10.11 4.50 -14.30
N PHE A 21 -9.20 3.70 -13.74
CA PHE A 21 -8.56 2.56 -14.43
C PHE A 21 -9.09 1.19 -14.00
N VAL A 22 -9.99 1.11 -13.02
CA VAL A 22 -10.58 -0.15 -12.56
C VAL A 22 -12.00 -0.26 -13.12
N ASN A 23 -12.18 -1.13 -14.09
CA ASN A 23 -13.45 -1.32 -14.83
C ASN A 23 -14.48 -2.22 -14.14
N SER A 24 -14.43 -2.43 -12.82
CA SER A 24 -15.49 -3.16 -12.14
C SER A 24 -15.78 -2.61 -10.74
N ASP A 25 -17.05 -2.19 -10.54
CA ASP A 25 -17.57 -1.68 -9.28
C ASP A 25 -17.51 -2.69 -8.12
N ASN A 26 -17.39 -3.99 -8.43
CA ASN A 26 -17.36 -5.05 -7.42
C ASN A 26 -16.00 -5.26 -6.78
N ASP A 27 -14.92 -5.06 -7.53
CA ASP A 27 -13.56 -5.21 -6.98
C ASP A 27 -13.20 -4.03 -6.09
N PHE A 28 -13.78 -2.87 -6.38
CA PHE A 28 -13.57 -1.65 -5.62
C PHE A 28 -14.20 -1.69 -4.23
N LYS A 29 -15.43 -2.19 -4.12
CA LYS A 29 -16.11 -2.36 -2.82
C LYS A 29 -15.41 -3.35 -1.92
N LYS A 30 -14.80 -4.41 -2.49
CA LYS A 30 -13.99 -5.37 -1.74
C LYS A 30 -12.70 -4.75 -1.20
N ILE A 31 -12.05 -3.89 -1.99
CA ILE A 31 -10.81 -3.21 -1.59
C ILE A 31 -11.09 -2.17 -0.50
N ALA A 32 -12.18 -1.42 -0.61
CA ALA A 32 -12.57 -0.42 0.37
C ALA A 32 -12.96 -1.01 1.75
N HIS A 33 -13.58 -2.19 1.75
CA HIS A 33 -13.95 -2.88 3.00
C HIS A 33 -12.79 -3.65 3.67
N GLN A 34 -11.71 -3.94 2.94
CA GLN A 34 -10.54 -4.61 3.50
C GLN A 34 -9.57 -3.66 4.22
N ASN A 35 -9.78 -2.37 4.12
CA ASN A 35 -8.93 -1.36 4.79
C ASN A 35 -9.34 -1.06 6.24
N SER A 36 -9.89 -2.03 6.97
CA SER A 36 -10.29 -1.82 8.37
C SER A 36 -9.12 -1.52 9.32
N PHE A 37 -7.88 -1.74 8.89
CA PHE A 37 -6.69 -1.46 9.67
C PHE A 37 -6.11 -0.06 9.49
N GLY A 38 -6.55 0.69 8.49
CA GLY A 38 -5.99 2.01 8.23
C GLY A 38 -4.47 1.99 8.11
N THR A 39 -3.89 0.94 7.47
CA THR A 39 -2.46 0.93 7.15
C THR A 39 -2.13 2.14 6.31
N LYS A 40 -1.34 3.04 6.90
CA LYS A 40 -0.91 4.28 6.25
C LYS A 40 0.40 4.03 5.53
N LEU A 41 0.54 4.59 4.34
CA LEU A 41 1.76 4.50 3.59
C LEU A 41 2.08 5.81 2.88
N ASP A 42 3.36 6.06 2.70
CA ASP A 42 3.91 7.12 1.88
C ASP A 42 4.63 6.51 0.69
N VAL A 43 4.48 7.12 -0.47
CA VAL A 43 5.17 6.73 -1.69
C VAL A 43 6.05 7.87 -2.16
N TYR A 44 7.34 7.61 -2.25
CA TYR A 44 8.33 8.52 -2.80
C TYR A 44 8.75 8.02 -4.17
N GLU A 45 8.75 8.88 -5.16
CA GLU A 45 9.12 8.55 -6.52
C GLU A 45 10.24 9.46 -7.00
N THR A 46 11.32 8.85 -7.50
CA THR A 46 12.43 9.52 -8.16
C THR A 46 12.61 8.98 -9.57
N ASP A 47 13.55 9.54 -10.34
CA ASP A 47 13.89 9.02 -11.66
C ASP A 47 14.50 7.60 -11.62
N LYS A 48 15.04 7.20 -10.47
CA LYS A 48 15.78 5.94 -10.29
C LYS A 48 14.98 4.84 -9.61
N GLU A 49 14.07 5.20 -8.72
CA GLU A 49 13.38 4.25 -7.87
C GLU A 49 12.06 4.81 -7.30
N THR A 50 11.19 3.89 -6.89
CA THR A 50 10.04 4.16 -6.04
C THR A 50 10.32 3.58 -4.66
N VAL A 51 10.15 4.37 -3.61
CA VAL A 51 10.29 3.94 -2.21
C VAL A 51 8.95 4.06 -1.51
N ILE A 52 8.53 3.00 -0.85
CA ILE A 52 7.26 2.94 -0.13
C ILE A 52 7.54 2.71 1.35
N HIS A 53 7.06 3.59 2.21
CA HIS A 53 7.06 3.44 3.65
C HIS A 53 5.66 3.10 4.15
N THR A 54 5.52 2.01 4.89
CA THR A 54 4.23 1.58 5.45
C THR A 54 4.33 1.42 6.95
N GLU A 55 3.41 2.03 7.67
CA GLU A 55 3.30 1.90 9.13
C GLU A 55 2.57 0.60 9.49
N LEU A 56 3.28 -0.32 10.14
CA LEU A 56 2.77 -1.63 10.57
C LEU A 56 3.11 -1.90 12.04
N PRO A 57 2.62 -1.05 12.96
CA PRO A 57 2.91 -1.21 14.37
C PRO A 57 2.32 -2.52 14.92
N GLY A 58 3.10 -3.24 15.71
CA GLY A 58 2.66 -4.49 16.33
C GLY A 58 2.64 -5.71 15.41
N PHE A 59 3.04 -5.58 14.15
CA PHE A 59 3.28 -6.71 13.25
C PHE A 59 4.64 -7.34 13.51
N LYS A 60 4.74 -8.62 13.28
CA LYS A 60 6.00 -9.34 13.16
C LYS A 60 6.35 -9.52 11.69
N LYS A 61 7.62 -9.65 11.37
CA LYS A 61 8.07 -9.87 10.00
C LYS A 61 7.39 -11.07 9.33
N GLU A 62 7.17 -12.13 10.11
CA GLU A 62 6.53 -13.38 9.68
C GLU A 62 5.04 -13.21 9.32
N ASP A 63 4.41 -12.17 9.84
CA ASP A 63 2.99 -11.87 9.62
C ASP A 63 2.75 -10.99 8.40
N ILE A 64 3.81 -10.61 7.68
CA ILE A 64 3.77 -9.71 6.52
C ILE A 64 4.18 -10.47 5.26
N THR A 65 3.40 -10.32 4.20
CA THR A 65 3.68 -10.89 2.89
C THR A 65 3.60 -9.82 1.81
N ILE A 66 4.56 -9.85 0.90
CA ILE A 66 4.61 -8.96 -0.26
C ILE A 66 4.63 -9.83 -1.51
N ASP A 67 3.59 -9.72 -2.33
CA ASP A 67 3.49 -10.37 -3.62
C ASP A 67 3.70 -9.34 -4.74
N ALA A 68 4.48 -9.68 -5.74
CA ALA A 68 4.68 -8.85 -6.92
C ALA A 68 3.83 -9.39 -8.09
N SER A 69 3.12 -8.49 -8.76
CA SER A 69 2.39 -8.79 -9.99
C SER A 69 2.94 -7.94 -11.13
N GLU A 70 3.79 -8.55 -11.95
CA GLU A 70 4.36 -7.89 -13.12
C GLU A 70 3.31 -7.56 -14.16
N GLU A 71 2.36 -8.47 -14.38
CA GLU A 71 1.24 -8.28 -15.31
C GLU A 71 0.41 -7.04 -15.00
N HIS A 72 0.18 -6.76 -13.73
CA HIS A 72 -0.61 -5.62 -13.28
C HIS A 72 0.22 -4.44 -12.79
N HIS A 73 1.54 -4.50 -12.92
CA HIS A 73 2.48 -3.50 -12.39
C HIS A 73 2.13 -3.08 -10.96
N SER A 74 2.04 -4.06 -10.06
CA SER A 74 1.61 -3.80 -8.69
C SER A 74 2.31 -4.69 -7.67
N LEU A 75 2.42 -4.18 -6.44
CA LEU A 75 2.72 -4.95 -5.24
C LEU A 75 1.45 -5.18 -4.44
N ILE A 76 1.30 -6.36 -3.89
CA ILE A 76 0.20 -6.70 -2.99
C ILE A 76 0.80 -6.95 -1.61
N LEU A 77 0.55 -6.03 -0.71
CA LEU A 77 0.98 -6.10 0.68
C LEU A 77 -0.13 -6.70 1.52
N LYS A 78 0.16 -7.79 2.23
CA LYS A 78 -0.78 -8.47 3.12
C LYS A 78 -0.17 -8.63 4.49
N GLY A 79 -1.00 -8.65 5.50
CA GLY A 79 -0.56 -8.91 6.86
C GLY A 79 -1.71 -9.24 7.80
N THR A 80 -1.36 -9.87 8.92
CA THR A 80 -2.31 -10.21 9.98
C THR A 80 -1.76 -9.76 11.32
N ARG A 81 -2.55 -9.00 12.07
CA ARG A 81 -2.23 -8.60 13.43
C ARG A 81 -3.23 -9.22 14.40
N LYS A 82 -2.74 -10.03 15.30
CA LYS A 82 -3.54 -10.71 16.31
C LYS A 82 -3.53 -9.93 17.62
N ARG A 83 -4.68 -9.95 18.29
CA ARG A 83 -4.76 -9.47 19.69
C ARG A 83 -3.93 -10.40 20.59
N SER A 84 -3.37 -9.84 21.66
CA SER A 84 -2.69 -10.64 22.67
C SER A 84 -3.63 -11.69 23.27
N GLU A 85 -3.15 -12.92 23.34
CA GLU A 85 -3.89 -14.04 23.96
C GLU A 85 -3.79 -14.06 25.49
N THR A 86 -3.02 -13.13 26.06
CA THR A 86 -2.80 -13.02 27.52
C THR A 86 -4.08 -12.64 28.27
N PHE A 87 -5.00 -11.96 27.60
CA PHE A 87 -6.24 -11.47 28.19
C PHE A 87 -7.46 -12.02 27.45
N ASN A 88 -8.52 -12.33 28.22
CA ASN A 88 -9.80 -12.74 27.68
C ASN A 88 -10.62 -11.54 27.23
N GLU A 89 -11.49 -11.71 26.24
CA GLU A 89 -12.43 -10.67 25.79
C GLU A 89 -13.32 -10.12 26.92
N ASN A 90 -13.67 -10.96 27.89
CA ASN A 90 -14.44 -10.55 29.07
C ASN A 90 -13.70 -9.58 30.00
N GLN A 91 -12.38 -9.47 29.88
CA GLN A 91 -11.54 -8.54 30.62
C GLN A 91 -11.37 -7.21 29.90
N LEU A 92 -11.78 -7.15 28.61
CA LEU A 92 -11.68 -5.96 27.79
C LEU A 92 -12.78 -4.97 28.20
N ARG A 93 -12.39 -3.82 28.70
CA ARG A 93 -13.32 -2.75 29.09
C ARG A 93 -13.47 -1.67 28.05
N TYR A 94 -12.43 -1.48 27.25
CA TYR A 94 -12.37 -0.44 26.23
C TYR A 94 -11.46 -0.87 25.09
N SER A 95 -11.86 -0.65 23.85
CA SER A 95 -11.10 -1.08 22.69
C SER A 95 -11.08 -0.01 21.60
N GLU A 96 -9.91 0.47 21.26
CA GLU A 96 -9.67 1.37 20.13
C GLU A 96 -8.70 0.75 19.11
N CYS A 97 -7.98 -0.32 19.52
CA CYS A 97 -7.03 -0.99 18.65
C CYS A 97 -7.75 -1.90 17.65
N SER A 98 -7.25 -1.91 16.42
CA SER A 98 -7.74 -2.75 15.35
C SER A 98 -6.87 -3.98 15.17
N PHE A 99 -7.48 -5.14 14.96
CA PHE A 99 -6.80 -6.41 14.73
C PHE A 99 -7.44 -7.14 13.54
N GLY A 100 -6.76 -8.16 13.02
CA GLY A 100 -7.20 -8.99 11.91
C GLY A 100 -6.26 -8.88 10.72
N SER A 101 -6.77 -9.16 9.52
CA SER A 101 -5.99 -9.20 8.29
C SER A 101 -6.27 -7.98 7.42
N PHE A 102 -5.24 -7.54 6.71
CA PHE A 102 -5.36 -6.54 5.66
C PHE A 102 -4.72 -7.03 4.36
N SER A 103 -5.17 -6.46 3.26
CA SER A 103 -4.56 -6.61 1.95
C SER A 103 -4.60 -5.27 1.23
N ARG A 104 -3.46 -4.84 0.72
CA ARG A 104 -3.34 -3.58 0.00
C ARG A 104 -2.58 -3.74 -1.30
N THR A 105 -3.19 -3.30 -2.39
CA THR A 105 -2.57 -3.29 -3.71
C THR A 105 -1.99 -1.91 -3.98
N ILE A 106 -0.71 -1.86 -4.32
CA ILE A 106 0.04 -0.65 -4.61
C ILE A 106 0.47 -0.71 -6.07
N ARG A 107 -0.05 0.18 -6.89
CA ARG A 107 0.35 0.27 -8.29
C ARG A 107 1.70 0.98 -8.42
N LEU A 108 2.50 0.48 -9.34
CA LEU A 108 3.84 0.97 -9.61
C LEU A 108 3.95 1.50 -11.04
N PRO A 109 4.91 2.42 -11.30
CA PRO A 109 5.21 2.88 -12.64
C PRO A 109 5.58 1.72 -13.58
N PRO A 110 5.30 1.84 -14.90
CA PRO A 110 5.58 0.80 -15.88
C PRO A 110 7.06 0.43 -15.98
N GLU A 111 7.96 1.35 -15.64
CA GLU A 111 9.41 1.18 -15.64
C GLU A 111 9.96 0.48 -14.39
N SER A 112 9.10 0.08 -13.47
CA SER A 112 9.50 -0.62 -12.24
C SER A 112 10.12 -1.98 -12.53
N ASN A 113 11.25 -2.26 -11.87
CA ASN A 113 11.93 -3.54 -11.97
C ASN A 113 11.56 -4.43 -10.78
N PHE A 114 10.69 -5.40 -11.03
CA PHE A 114 10.19 -6.29 -9.99
C PHE A 114 11.21 -7.32 -9.52
N GLU A 115 12.21 -7.65 -10.33
CA GLU A 115 13.26 -8.60 -9.95
C GLU A 115 14.22 -8.02 -8.89
N LYS A 116 14.30 -6.69 -8.82
CA LYS A 116 15.21 -5.97 -7.91
C LYS A 116 14.50 -5.32 -6.72
N VAL A 117 13.25 -5.68 -6.47
CA VAL A 117 12.52 -5.18 -5.30
C VAL A 117 13.21 -5.65 -4.03
N SER A 118 13.43 -4.74 -3.11
CA SER A 118 13.93 -5.02 -1.76
C SER A 118 12.98 -4.50 -0.71
N ALA A 119 12.94 -5.18 0.44
CA ALA A 119 12.09 -4.80 1.55
C ALA A 119 12.85 -4.93 2.87
N LYS A 120 12.67 -3.95 3.74
CA LYS A 120 13.22 -3.91 5.08
C LYS A 120 12.12 -3.60 6.08
N PHE A 121 12.03 -4.36 7.16
CA PHE A 121 11.09 -4.12 8.24
C PHE A 121 11.85 -3.86 9.53
N ASP A 122 11.67 -2.67 10.08
CA ASP A 122 12.34 -2.24 11.31
C ASP A 122 11.47 -1.24 12.06
N ASN A 123 11.42 -1.36 13.40
CA ASN A 123 10.65 -0.47 14.28
C ASN A 123 9.18 -0.26 13.86
N GLY A 124 8.54 -1.28 13.29
CA GLY A 124 7.15 -1.21 12.82
C GLY A 124 6.96 -0.48 11.49
N ILE A 125 8.05 -0.13 10.80
CA ILE A 125 8.02 0.48 9.47
C ILE A 125 8.52 -0.53 8.44
N LEU A 126 7.70 -0.78 7.43
CA LEU A 126 8.09 -1.53 6.25
C LEU A 126 8.50 -0.55 5.16
N GLU A 127 9.76 -0.61 4.77
CA GLU A 127 10.32 0.11 3.64
C GLU A 127 10.48 -0.84 2.47
N MET A 128 9.89 -0.51 1.34
CA MET A 128 10.05 -1.25 0.08
C MET A 128 10.69 -0.33 -0.94
N THR A 129 11.77 -0.78 -1.57
CA THR A 129 12.47 -0.05 -2.63
C THR A 129 12.35 -0.80 -3.94
N ILE A 130 11.83 -0.14 -4.93
CA ILE A 130 11.57 -0.67 -6.26
C ILE A 130 12.38 0.15 -7.27
N PRO A 131 13.51 -0.38 -7.76
CA PRO A 131 14.31 0.30 -8.78
C PRO A 131 13.54 0.43 -10.09
N LYS A 132 13.86 1.47 -10.85
CA LYS A 132 13.35 1.67 -12.20
C LYS A 132 14.39 1.25 -13.21
N ASP A 133 13.95 0.61 -14.30
CA ASP A 133 14.82 0.33 -15.43
C ASP A 133 15.04 1.58 -16.27
N SER A 134 16.29 2.01 -16.41
CA SER A 134 16.67 3.17 -17.22
C SER A 134 16.49 2.92 -18.74
N ALA A 135 16.19 1.70 -19.15
CA ALA A 135 16.09 1.30 -20.55
C ALA A 135 14.76 1.63 -21.23
N ARG A 136 13.77 2.13 -20.48
CA ARG A 136 12.48 2.58 -21.07
C ARG A 136 12.48 4.07 -21.35
N VAL A 137 13.52 4.53 -22.03
CA VAL A 137 13.53 5.87 -22.62
C VAL A 137 12.48 5.89 -23.71
N THR A 138 11.56 6.83 -23.64
CA THR A 138 10.59 7.13 -24.70
C THR A 138 11.35 7.29 -26.01
N ARG A 139 11.22 6.34 -26.92
CA ARG A 139 11.84 6.43 -28.23
C ARG A 139 10.96 7.31 -29.11
N GLN A 140 11.51 8.45 -29.52
CA GLN A 140 10.86 9.31 -30.52
C GLN A 140 10.84 8.57 -31.86
N ILE A 141 9.63 8.36 -32.41
CA ILE A 141 9.45 7.77 -33.73
C ILE A 141 9.41 8.92 -34.72
N THR A 142 10.34 8.93 -35.66
CA THR A 142 10.33 9.91 -36.76
C THR A 142 9.36 9.41 -37.85
N ILE A 143 8.42 10.25 -38.21
CA ILE A 143 7.51 9.97 -39.33
C ILE A 143 8.30 10.18 -40.62
N ALA A 144 8.36 9.16 -41.44
CA ALA A 144 8.96 9.23 -42.76
C ALA A 144 8.05 9.97 -43.73
#